data_6476faf078f85be4e0df2fc125d1b98f
#
_entry.id   6476faf078f85be4e0df2fc125d1b98f
#
_cell.length_a   1.000
_cell.length_b   1.000
_cell.length_c   1.000
_cell.angle_alpha   90.00
_cell.angle_beta   90.00
_cell.angle_gamma   90.00
#
_symmetry.space_group_name_H-M   'P 1'
#
loop_
_entity.id
_entity.type
_entity.pdbx_description
1 polymer ?
#
loop_
_entity_poly.entity_id
_entity_poly.type
_entity_poly.pdbx_seq_one_letter_code
_entity_poly.pdbx_strand_id
1 'polypeptide(L)'
;GELTVTRGSAWSGPGCHIGCGVLLYTDKNGKLVKVEGDPENPYSNGRLCVRCLGVPEVTNHKDRLMYPMKRDPKDRGKNKWERISWDEAYDLIEEKFNKIKAEHGAETVLFAQGTGRDIAAYITRLAWSFGSPNYGFFLSGLACYAPRVAGCIATTGAFWVAD
;
A
#
# COMPACT_ATOMS: atom_id res chain seq x y z
N GLY A 1 16.56 14.83 -22.20
CA GLY A 1 17.46 15.03 -21.07
C GLY A 1 18.01 13.70 -20.59
N GLU A 2 19.09 13.73 -19.85
CA GLU A 2 19.67 12.53 -19.23
C GLU A 2 18.71 11.92 -18.23
N LEU A 3 18.50 10.61 -18.31
CA LEU A 3 17.64 9.84 -17.42
C LEU A 3 18.51 8.92 -16.54
N THR A 4 18.17 8.85 -15.28
CA THR A 4 18.74 7.84 -14.39
C THR A 4 17.90 6.57 -14.47
N VAL A 5 18.56 5.43 -14.65
CA VAL A 5 17.90 4.12 -14.69
C VAL A 5 18.18 3.35 -13.41
N THR A 6 17.12 2.96 -12.71
CA THR A 6 17.22 2.16 -11.51
C THR A 6 16.52 0.82 -11.73
N ARG A 7 17.18 -0.26 -11.36
CA ARG A 7 16.63 -1.61 -11.41
C ARG A 7 15.85 -1.90 -10.13
N GLY A 8 14.68 -2.50 -10.25
CA GLY A 8 13.82 -2.83 -9.12
C GLY A 8 12.89 -4.00 -9.38
N SER A 9 11.98 -4.23 -8.45
CA SER A 9 10.93 -5.22 -8.57
C SER A 9 9.56 -4.57 -8.36
N ALA A 10 8.63 -4.84 -9.27
CA ALA A 10 7.24 -4.40 -9.15
C ALA A 10 6.48 -5.34 -8.22
N TRP A 11 6.39 -4.98 -6.95
CA TRP A 11 5.71 -5.74 -5.92
C TRP A 11 4.64 -4.88 -5.25
N SER A 12 3.43 -5.42 -5.14
CA SER A 12 2.30 -4.79 -4.43
C SER A 12 1.80 -3.45 -4.97
N GLY A 13 2.65 -2.54 -5.40
CA GLY A 13 2.30 -1.19 -5.82
C GLY A 13 1.18 -1.10 -6.87
N PRO A 14 1.24 -1.84 -7.98
CA PRO A 14 0.15 -1.87 -8.97
C PRO A 14 -0.97 -2.86 -8.62
N GLY A 15 -1.08 -3.31 -7.37
CA GLY A 15 -2.06 -4.30 -6.94
C GLY A 15 -1.74 -5.72 -7.38
N CYS A 16 -0.47 -6.04 -7.53
CA CYS A 16 0.05 -7.32 -8.01
C CYS A 16 1.01 -7.94 -7.00
N HIS A 17 1.20 -9.25 -7.05
CA HIS A 17 2.10 -9.99 -6.15
C HIS A 17 3.10 -10.87 -6.92
N ILE A 18 3.36 -10.56 -8.18
CA ILE A 18 4.23 -11.37 -9.05
C ILE A 18 5.71 -11.03 -8.85
N GLY A 19 6.05 -9.75 -8.69
CA GLY A 19 7.43 -9.33 -8.49
C GLY A 19 8.24 -9.27 -9.79
N CYS A 20 7.62 -8.80 -10.89
CA CYS A 20 8.33 -8.61 -12.16
C CYS A 20 9.51 -7.65 -12.00
N GLY A 21 10.63 -7.97 -12.66
CA GLY A 21 11.77 -7.06 -12.74
C GLY A 21 11.44 -5.83 -13.59
N VAL A 22 11.77 -4.65 -13.09
CA VAL A 22 11.51 -3.37 -13.74
C VAL A 22 12.74 -2.49 -13.83
N LEU A 23 12.85 -1.75 -14.92
CA LEU A 23 13.76 -0.62 -15.09
C LEU A 23 12.96 0.67 -14.93
N LEU A 24 13.31 1.46 -13.93
CA LEU A 24 12.68 2.72 -13.59
C LEU A 24 13.53 3.86 -14.14
N TYR A 25 12.95 4.67 -14.99
CA TYR A 25 13.60 5.82 -15.60
C TYR A 25 13.14 7.11 -14.94
N THR A 26 14.01 7.79 -14.26
CA THR A 26 13.73 9.06 -13.58
C THR A 26 14.47 10.22 -14.23
N ASP A 27 13.84 11.38 -14.27
CA ASP A 27 14.48 12.63 -14.72
C ASP A 27 15.38 13.21 -13.60
N LYS A 28 16.07 14.29 -13.90
CA LYS A 28 16.96 15.01 -12.97
C LYS A 28 16.25 15.51 -11.68
N ASN A 29 14.93 15.58 -11.67
CA ASN A 29 14.12 16.01 -10.55
C ASN A 29 13.57 14.82 -9.74
N GLY A 30 13.95 13.59 -10.09
CA GLY A 30 13.47 12.37 -9.48
C GLY A 30 12.06 11.94 -9.94
N LYS A 31 11.50 12.59 -10.97
CA LYS A 31 10.20 12.21 -11.51
C LYS A 31 10.31 10.93 -12.33
N LEU A 32 9.49 9.93 -12.03
CA LEU A 32 9.40 8.70 -12.81
C LEU A 32 8.74 9.00 -14.17
N VAL A 33 9.49 8.87 -15.25
CA VAL A 33 9.00 9.20 -16.60
C VAL A 33 8.66 7.97 -17.44
N LYS A 34 9.28 6.81 -17.12
CA LYS A 34 9.08 5.58 -17.88
C LYS A 34 9.35 4.36 -17.01
N VAL A 35 8.67 3.27 -17.29
CA VAL A 35 8.96 1.93 -16.74
C VAL A 35 9.07 0.95 -17.90
N GLU A 36 10.07 0.09 -17.85
CA GLU A 36 10.26 -1.04 -18.77
C GLU A 36 10.53 -2.32 -18.00
N GLY A 37 10.30 -3.45 -18.62
CA GLY A 37 10.69 -4.73 -18.06
C GLY A 37 12.20 -4.90 -18.08
N ASP A 38 12.74 -5.47 -17.00
CA ASP A 38 14.16 -5.80 -16.93
C ASP A 38 14.44 -7.12 -17.67
N PRO A 39 15.17 -7.08 -18.80
CA PRO A 39 15.45 -8.30 -19.56
C PRO A 39 16.39 -9.26 -18.83
N GLU A 40 17.14 -8.80 -17.83
CA GLU A 40 18.01 -9.65 -17.02
C GLU A 40 17.27 -10.30 -15.83
N ASN A 41 16.00 -9.94 -15.58
CA ASN A 41 15.22 -10.58 -14.55
C ASN A 41 14.85 -12.02 -15.00
N PRO A 42 15.28 -13.06 -14.26
CA PRO A 42 15.13 -14.45 -14.70
C PRO A 42 13.67 -14.92 -14.70
N TYR A 43 12.79 -14.23 -13.98
CA TYR A 43 11.38 -14.57 -13.88
C TYR A 43 10.55 -13.94 -15.00
N SER A 44 10.63 -12.61 -15.17
CA SER A 44 9.80 -11.87 -16.13
C SER A 44 10.44 -11.71 -17.51
N ASN A 45 11.77 -11.85 -17.63
CA ASN A 45 12.52 -11.74 -18.88
C ASN A 45 12.12 -10.51 -19.72
N GLY A 46 12.04 -9.35 -19.11
CA GLY A 46 11.66 -8.10 -19.75
C GLY A 46 10.16 -7.92 -20.00
N ARG A 47 9.32 -8.87 -19.63
CA ARG A 47 7.87 -8.77 -19.84
C ARG A 47 7.21 -8.01 -18.71
N LEU A 48 6.30 -7.09 -19.06
CA LEU A 48 5.44 -6.38 -18.13
C LEU A 48 4.01 -6.34 -18.63
N CYS A 49 3.07 -6.41 -17.68
CA CYS A 49 1.66 -6.15 -17.96
C CYS A 49 1.36 -4.64 -17.91
N VAL A 50 0.19 -4.26 -18.38
CA VAL A 50 -0.30 -2.87 -18.41
C VAL A 50 -0.26 -2.18 -17.04
N ARG A 51 -0.40 -2.91 -15.93
CA ARG A 51 -0.33 -2.34 -14.57
C ARG A 51 1.04 -1.73 -14.27
N CYS A 52 2.11 -2.45 -14.57
CA CYS A 52 3.46 -1.93 -14.38
C CYS A 52 3.78 -0.78 -15.34
N LEU A 53 3.32 -0.88 -16.58
CA LEU A 53 3.51 0.19 -17.57
C LEU A 53 2.78 1.48 -17.18
N GLY A 54 1.64 1.39 -16.51
CA GLY A 54 0.87 2.53 -16.00
C GLY A 54 1.39 3.15 -14.68
N VAL A 55 2.43 2.61 -14.06
CA VAL A 55 2.97 3.13 -12.80
C VAL A 55 3.38 4.60 -12.87
N PRO A 56 4.01 5.12 -13.95
CA PRO A 56 4.33 6.55 -14.06
C PRO A 56 3.10 7.46 -13.97
N GLU A 57 1.98 7.07 -14.57
CA GLU A 57 0.73 7.84 -14.52
C GLU A 57 0.16 7.90 -13.10
N VAL A 58 0.14 6.76 -12.40
CA VAL A 58 -0.32 6.68 -11.00
C VAL A 58 0.60 7.47 -10.07
N THR A 59 1.91 7.33 -10.26
CA THR A 59 2.91 7.99 -9.40
C THR A 59 2.87 9.51 -9.55
N ASN A 60 2.68 10.01 -10.77
CA ASN A 60 2.67 11.43 -11.08
C ASN A 60 1.26 12.02 -11.19
N HIS A 61 0.22 11.29 -10.78
CA HIS A 61 -1.14 11.77 -10.91
C HIS A 61 -1.33 13.09 -10.16
N LYS A 62 -2.01 14.06 -10.79
CA LYS A 62 -2.21 15.40 -10.23
C LYS A 62 -2.96 15.41 -8.89
N ASP A 63 -3.85 14.43 -8.69
CA ASP A 63 -4.66 14.31 -7.48
C ASP A 63 -4.02 13.36 -6.44
N ARG A 64 -2.74 12.98 -6.64
CA ARG A 64 -2.03 12.17 -5.66
C ARG A 64 -1.87 12.93 -4.35
N LEU A 65 -2.25 12.29 -3.24
CA LEU A 65 -2.06 12.86 -1.91
C LEU A 65 -0.58 12.88 -1.54
N MET A 66 -0.02 14.08 -1.41
CA MET A 66 1.40 14.29 -1.10
C MET A 66 1.63 14.71 0.35
N TYR A 67 0.58 15.08 1.05
CA TYR A 67 0.62 15.62 2.40
C TYR A 67 -0.53 15.07 3.24
N PRO A 68 -0.38 15.01 4.57
CA PRO A 68 -1.48 14.67 5.44
C PRO A 68 -2.58 15.71 5.37
N MET A 69 -3.80 15.25 5.52
CA MET A 69 -4.99 16.08 5.46
C MET A 69 -5.93 15.72 6.61
N LYS A 70 -6.49 16.72 7.25
CA LYS A 70 -7.53 16.55 8.27
C LYS A 70 -8.89 17.08 7.79
N ARG A 71 -9.94 16.61 8.42
CA ARG A 71 -11.30 17.07 8.18
C ARG A 71 -12.06 17.16 9.50
N ASP A 72 -12.82 18.25 9.67
CA ASP A 72 -13.76 18.34 10.78
C ASP A 72 -14.83 17.22 10.67
N PRO A 73 -15.14 16.51 11.75
CA PRO A 73 -16.16 15.45 11.75
C PRO A 73 -17.53 15.89 11.21
N LYS A 74 -17.93 17.17 11.42
CA LYS A 74 -19.19 17.74 10.89
C LYS A 74 -19.22 17.87 9.37
N ASP A 75 -18.06 17.84 8.71
CA ASP A 75 -17.90 17.90 7.26
C ASP A 75 -17.72 16.52 6.61
N ARG A 76 -17.99 15.44 7.36
CA ARG A 76 -17.96 14.09 6.84
C ARG A 76 -18.93 13.93 5.66
N GLY A 77 -18.42 13.40 4.54
CA GLY A 77 -19.17 13.26 3.29
C GLY A 77 -19.14 14.49 2.37
N LYS A 78 -18.68 15.65 2.83
CA LYS A 78 -18.66 16.89 2.03
C LYS A 78 -17.37 17.13 1.23
N ASN A 79 -16.41 16.22 1.30
CA ASN A 79 -15.09 16.31 0.65
C ASN A 79 -14.32 17.60 0.97
N LYS A 80 -14.49 18.14 2.18
CA LYS A 80 -13.76 19.30 2.67
C LYS A 80 -12.55 18.84 3.46
N TRP A 81 -11.36 19.12 2.95
CA TRP A 81 -10.11 18.70 3.54
C TRP A 81 -9.19 19.91 3.73
N GLU A 82 -8.47 19.91 4.84
CA GLU A 82 -7.44 20.89 5.18
C GLU A 82 -6.09 20.18 5.19
N ARG A 83 -5.12 20.73 4.46
CA ARG A 83 -3.74 20.25 4.51
C ARG A 83 -3.11 20.61 5.84
N ILE A 84 -2.42 19.67 6.46
CA ILE A 84 -1.68 19.84 7.70
C ILE A 84 -0.22 19.40 7.54
N SER A 85 0.63 19.71 8.50
CA SER A 85 1.99 19.17 8.57
C SER A 85 2.00 17.72 9.05
N TRP A 86 3.12 17.04 8.85
CA TRP A 86 3.30 15.69 9.43
C TRP A 86 3.37 15.75 10.95
N ASP A 87 4.01 16.80 11.53
CA ASP A 87 4.08 16.96 12.99
C ASP A 87 2.68 17.13 13.58
N GLU A 88 1.86 18.03 13.01
CA GLU A 88 0.46 18.17 13.43
C GLU A 88 -0.34 16.86 13.29
N ALA A 89 -0.09 16.09 12.24
CA ALA A 89 -0.77 14.79 12.06
C ALA A 89 -0.37 13.78 13.15
N TYR A 90 0.91 13.73 13.50
CA TYR A 90 1.41 12.84 14.56
C TYR A 90 0.89 13.27 15.93
N ASP A 91 0.91 14.56 16.25
CA ASP A 91 0.39 15.08 17.53
C ASP A 91 -1.11 14.76 17.70
N LEU A 92 -1.90 14.93 16.66
CA LEU A 92 -3.32 14.58 16.66
C LEU A 92 -3.56 13.06 16.84
N ILE A 93 -2.75 12.22 16.19
CA ILE A 93 -2.84 10.76 16.34
C ILE A 93 -2.45 10.35 17.76
N GLU A 94 -1.35 10.89 18.27
CA GLU A 94 -0.87 10.60 19.61
C GLU A 94 -1.89 11.01 20.68
N GLU A 95 -2.43 12.23 20.60
CA GLU A 95 -3.47 12.70 21.51
C GLU A 95 -4.67 11.76 21.54
N LYS A 96 -5.19 11.39 20.34
CA LYS A 96 -6.36 10.52 20.24
C LYS A 96 -6.09 9.11 20.74
N PHE A 97 -4.95 8.54 20.39
CA PHE A 97 -4.58 7.20 20.81
C PHE A 97 -4.36 7.12 22.33
N ASN A 98 -3.65 8.10 22.91
CA ASN A 98 -3.44 8.16 24.35
C ASN A 98 -4.76 8.33 25.11
N LYS A 99 -5.66 9.18 24.59
CA LYS A 99 -7.00 9.35 25.16
C LYS A 99 -7.80 8.04 25.14
N ILE A 100 -7.89 7.38 23.99
CA ILE A 100 -8.63 6.10 23.87
C ILE A 100 -8.03 5.04 24.79
N LYS A 101 -6.71 4.96 24.83
CA LYS A 101 -6.00 4.00 25.70
C LYS A 101 -6.28 4.24 27.18
N ALA A 102 -6.33 5.50 27.61
CA ALA A 102 -6.61 5.87 29.00
C ALA A 102 -8.07 5.63 29.40
N GLU A 103 -9.02 5.90 28.49
CA GLU A 103 -10.45 5.83 28.78
C GLU A 103 -11.04 4.41 28.60
N HIS A 104 -10.49 3.62 27.64
CA HIS A 104 -11.11 2.38 27.18
C HIS A 104 -10.16 1.18 27.11
N GLY A 105 -8.85 1.37 27.29
CA GLY A 105 -7.84 0.33 27.13
C GLY A 105 -7.32 0.22 25.70
N ALA A 106 -6.09 -0.28 25.57
CA ALA A 106 -5.44 -0.41 24.26
C ALA A 106 -6.12 -1.43 23.34
N GLU A 107 -6.77 -2.43 23.93
CA GLU A 107 -7.47 -3.51 23.23
C GLU A 107 -8.70 -3.04 22.45
N THR A 108 -9.20 -1.83 22.72
CA THR A 108 -10.33 -1.26 21.97
C THR A 108 -9.96 -0.74 20.59
N VAL A 109 -8.65 -0.64 20.29
CA VAL A 109 -8.16 -0.19 18.99
C VAL A 109 -7.79 -1.37 18.12
N LEU A 110 -8.42 -1.47 16.96
CA LEU A 110 -8.10 -2.45 15.91
C LEU A 110 -7.17 -1.84 14.85
N PHE A 111 -6.01 -2.43 14.66
CA PHE A 111 -5.09 -2.10 13.58
C PHE A 111 -5.32 -3.02 12.38
N ALA A 112 -6.03 -2.53 11.39
CA ALA A 112 -6.37 -3.29 10.19
C ALA A 112 -5.58 -2.80 8.98
N GLN A 113 -5.15 -3.74 8.15
CA GLN A 113 -4.53 -3.43 6.87
C GLN A 113 -5.16 -4.22 5.73
N GLY A 114 -4.98 -3.70 4.52
CA GLY A 114 -5.31 -4.41 3.30
C GLY A 114 -4.20 -5.40 2.90
N THR A 115 -4.10 -5.68 1.61
CA THR A 115 -3.20 -6.69 1.05
C THR A 115 -1.72 -6.29 1.00
N GLY A 116 -1.37 -5.05 1.36
CA GLY A 116 0.00 -4.54 1.32
C GLY A 116 0.94 -5.32 2.24
N ARG A 117 1.58 -6.36 1.71
CA ARG A 117 2.49 -7.22 2.46
C ARG A 117 3.79 -6.55 2.83
N ASP A 118 4.19 -5.58 2.05
CA ASP A 118 5.34 -4.71 2.26
C ASP A 118 5.24 -3.86 3.53
N ILE A 119 4.02 -3.53 3.96
CA ILE A 119 3.76 -2.75 5.18
C ILE A 119 3.29 -3.60 6.39
N ALA A 120 3.11 -4.89 6.22
CA ALA A 120 2.55 -5.77 7.27
C ALA A 120 3.34 -5.71 8.59
N ALA A 121 4.66 -5.71 8.50
CA ALA A 121 5.52 -5.65 9.68
C ALA A 121 5.37 -4.33 10.46
N TYR A 122 5.15 -3.22 9.76
CA TYR A 122 4.97 -1.91 10.39
C TYR A 122 3.67 -1.81 11.16
N ILE A 123 2.56 -2.28 10.60
CA ILE A 123 1.25 -2.27 11.26
C ILE A 123 1.26 -3.17 12.50
N THR A 124 1.82 -4.36 12.38
CA THR A 124 1.96 -5.28 13.50
C THR A 124 2.79 -4.66 14.63
N ARG A 125 3.93 -4.07 14.28
CA ARG A 125 4.79 -3.40 15.25
C ARG A 125 4.10 -2.21 15.92
N LEU A 126 3.34 -1.42 15.16
CA LEU A 126 2.57 -0.30 15.70
C LEU A 126 1.52 -0.78 16.71
N ALA A 127 0.76 -1.82 16.37
CA ALA A 127 -0.23 -2.41 17.27
C ALA A 127 0.40 -2.88 18.58
N TRP A 128 1.50 -3.61 18.51
CA TRP A 128 2.21 -4.09 19.71
C TRP A 128 2.81 -2.95 20.53
N SER A 129 3.41 -1.95 19.88
CA SER A 129 3.96 -0.78 20.59
C SER A 129 2.86 0.02 21.29
N PHE A 130 1.68 0.10 20.71
CA PHE A 130 0.51 0.71 21.33
C PHE A 130 -0.03 -0.13 22.50
N GLY A 131 0.15 -1.45 22.44
CA GLY A 131 -0.34 -2.43 23.42
C GLY A 131 -1.65 -3.10 23.02
N SER A 132 -2.07 -2.97 21.74
CA SER A 132 -3.27 -3.65 21.26
C SER A 132 -2.95 -5.05 20.75
N PRO A 133 -3.70 -6.10 21.19
CA PRO A 133 -3.64 -7.42 20.61
C PRO A 133 -4.39 -7.52 19.27
N ASN A 134 -5.18 -6.50 18.94
CA ASN A 134 -6.12 -6.51 17.82
C ASN A 134 -5.48 -5.93 16.55
N TYR A 135 -4.91 -6.81 15.76
CA TYR A 135 -4.36 -6.44 14.43
C TYR A 135 -4.57 -7.58 13.42
N GLY A 136 -4.55 -7.26 12.13
CA GLY A 136 -4.57 -8.30 11.12
C GLY A 136 -4.98 -7.89 9.71
N PHE A 137 -4.96 -8.90 8.85
CA PHE A 137 -5.35 -8.84 7.43
C PHE A 137 -6.84 -9.07 7.20
N PHE A 138 -7.68 -8.87 8.18
CA PHE A 138 -9.05 -9.36 8.19
C PHE A 138 -9.85 -9.06 6.93
N LEU A 139 -9.73 -7.85 6.40
CA LEU A 139 -10.51 -7.45 5.24
C LEU A 139 -9.98 -8.05 3.92
N SER A 140 -8.67 -8.15 3.73
CA SER A 140 -8.11 -8.67 2.48
C SER A 140 -8.04 -10.19 2.45
N GLY A 141 -7.70 -10.84 3.57
CA GLY A 141 -7.64 -12.29 3.67
C GLY A 141 -9.00 -12.93 3.43
N LEU A 142 -10.03 -12.48 4.14
CA LEU A 142 -11.37 -13.04 4.06
C LEU A 142 -12.13 -12.64 2.79
N ALA A 143 -11.94 -11.43 2.28
CA ALA A 143 -12.67 -10.95 1.11
C ALA A 143 -11.98 -11.24 -0.23
N CYS A 144 -10.68 -11.55 -0.25
CA CYS A 144 -9.89 -11.72 -1.46
C CYS A 144 -9.31 -13.13 -1.57
N TYR A 145 -8.37 -13.48 -0.70
CA TYR A 145 -7.65 -14.75 -0.80
C TYR A 145 -8.48 -15.96 -0.41
N ALA A 146 -9.20 -15.92 0.68
CA ALA A 146 -9.93 -17.09 1.17
C ALA A 146 -10.97 -17.59 0.15
N PRO A 147 -11.83 -16.75 -0.45
CA PRO A 147 -12.74 -17.17 -1.51
C PRO A 147 -12.02 -17.66 -2.76
N ARG A 148 -10.94 -16.97 -3.17
CA ARG A 148 -10.17 -17.37 -4.35
C ARG A 148 -9.47 -18.71 -4.14
N VAL A 149 -8.83 -18.93 -3.01
CA VAL A 149 -8.18 -20.20 -2.67
C VAL A 149 -9.23 -21.33 -2.66
N ALA A 150 -10.34 -21.11 -1.97
CA ALA A 150 -11.42 -22.11 -1.93
C ALA A 150 -11.98 -22.42 -3.32
N GLY A 151 -12.24 -21.40 -4.14
CA GLY A 151 -12.73 -21.57 -5.51
C GLY A 151 -11.71 -22.32 -6.40
N CYS A 152 -10.44 -21.93 -6.38
CA CYS A 152 -9.41 -22.59 -7.15
C CYS A 152 -9.22 -24.06 -6.73
N ILE A 153 -9.12 -24.33 -5.44
CA ILE A 153 -8.97 -25.71 -4.95
C ILE A 153 -10.17 -26.57 -5.32
N ALA A 154 -11.39 -26.04 -5.19
CA ALA A 154 -12.61 -26.76 -5.52
C ALA A 154 -12.74 -27.08 -7.02
N THR A 155 -12.21 -26.21 -7.90
CA THR A 155 -12.35 -26.38 -9.36
C THR A 155 -11.17 -27.06 -10.03
N THR A 156 -9.96 -26.82 -9.55
CA THR A 156 -8.72 -27.27 -10.21
C THR A 156 -7.83 -28.13 -9.32
N GLY A 157 -8.18 -28.30 -8.05
CA GLY A 157 -7.37 -29.03 -7.07
C GLY A 157 -6.12 -28.29 -6.58
N ALA A 158 -5.84 -27.09 -7.08
CA ALA A 158 -4.66 -26.31 -6.72
C ALA A 158 -4.97 -24.80 -6.68
N PHE A 159 -4.15 -24.07 -5.92
CA PHE A 159 -4.21 -22.61 -5.92
C PHE A 159 -3.26 -22.05 -6.98
N TRP A 160 -3.82 -21.52 -8.03
CA TRP A 160 -3.08 -20.87 -9.11
C TRP A 160 -3.10 -19.35 -8.92
N VAL A 161 -1.92 -18.77 -8.91
CA VAL A 161 -1.75 -17.32 -9.10
C VAL A 161 -1.49 -17.14 -10.59
N ALA A 162 -2.57 -17.03 -11.36
CA ALA A 162 -2.47 -16.82 -12.80
C ALA A 162 -2.12 -15.36 -13.09
N ASP A 163 -1.21 -15.18 -14.02
CA ASP A 163 -0.96 -13.96 -14.77
C ASP A 163 -1.15 -14.19 -16.25
#